data_9e389980ad4d1482ec5f54527d7eaded
#
_entry.id   9e389980ad4d1482ec5f54527d7eaded
#
_cell.length_a   1.000
_cell.length_b   1.000
_cell.length_c   1.000
_cell.angle_alpha   90.00
_cell.angle_beta   90.00
_cell.angle_gamma   90.00
#
_symmetry.space_group_name_H-M   'P 1'
#
loop_
_entity.id
_entity.type
_entity.pdbx_description
1 polymer ?
#
loop_
_entity_poly.entity_id
_entity_poly.type
_entity_poly.pdbx_seq_one_letter_code
_entity_poly.pdbx_strand_id
1 'polypeptide(L)'
;AAWIRTKLGPSGGAIPDPGDSAMFLWDAASRRHYRHVPIREPIASAIINHNGMIYVAAGWIDGGFNLMRYLGGDTFEVLWRTTEGSPPPQGAIDAFGGMIAMGVYGTVPGTFAGVLAHGFRSGDLPLDSVQNIAKISDADAGTLPTVSCLKFLQRNGIPVIGWRTDSPANYGLDKAGSGSYQAVFRGPTFSPGKKFSVRRVQIPLSTAVVSGVSIRSSIYVDNESTAFALPSINSTNFDASERMIDIQNLDVKGYSNFHWRVELDGTTEIAIVPPITFTLDVYE
;
A
#
# COMPACT_ATOMS: atom_id res chain seq x y z
N ALA A 1 -2.79 13.35 23.61
CA ALA A 1 -1.96 13.67 22.44
C ALA A 1 -0.72 12.77 22.39
N ALA A 2 -0.20 12.56 21.21
CA ALA A 2 1.04 11.82 20.99
C ALA A 2 1.91 12.57 19.98
N TRP A 3 3.22 12.44 20.10
CA TRP A 3 4.20 12.90 19.11
C TRP A 3 5.36 11.92 19.05
N ILE A 4 6.12 11.98 17.97
CA ILE A 4 7.30 11.16 17.76
C ILE A 4 8.56 12.03 17.71
N ARG A 5 9.67 11.44 18.04
CA ARG A 5 10.99 12.04 17.95
C ARG A 5 11.98 11.01 17.40
N THR A 6 12.83 11.46 16.50
CA THR A 6 14.05 10.77 16.11
C THR A 6 15.24 11.57 16.62
N LYS A 7 16.15 10.92 17.28
CA LYS A 7 17.39 11.53 17.73
C LYS A 7 18.36 11.57 16.54
N LEU A 8 18.71 12.77 16.12
CA LEU A 8 19.78 12.96 15.14
C LEU A 8 21.13 12.71 15.80
N GLY A 9 22.03 12.05 15.12
CA GLY A 9 23.41 11.87 15.58
C GLY A 9 24.13 13.20 15.78
N PRO A 10 25.21 13.24 16.58
CA PRO A 10 25.88 14.47 17.02
C PRO A 10 26.49 15.30 15.88
N SER A 11 26.63 14.77 14.69
CA SER A 11 27.19 15.43 13.50
C SER A 11 26.15 15.90 12.47
N GLY A 12 24.87 15.92 12.82
CA GLY A 12 23.80 16.44 11.94
C GLY A 12 23.55 15.64 10.64
N GLY A 13 24.29 14.59 10.41
CA GLY A 13 24.20 13.77 9.19
C GLY A 13 24.45 12.27 9.44
N ALA A 14 24.68 11.87 10.68
CA ALA A 14 24.83 10.45 10.99
C ALA A 14 23.47 9.73 10.95
N ILE A 15 23.45 8.55 10.39
CA ILE A 15 22.29 7.64 10.42
C ILE A 15 21.94 7.37 11.89
N PRO A 16 20.71 7.64 12.36
CA PRO A 16 20.33 7.35 13.73
C PRO A 16 20.48 5.86 14.06
N ASP A 17 20.94 5.57 15.26
CA ASP A 17 21.04 4.19 15.75
C ASP A 17 19.65 3.60 16.03
N PRO A 18 19.48 2.28 15.90
CA PRO A 18 18.26 1.60 16.33
C PRO A 18 17.93 1.92 17.79
N GLY A 19 16.68 2.31 18.05
CA GLY A 19 16.23 2.68 19.39
C GLY A 19 16.35 4.17 19.74
N ASP A 20 16.88 5.00 18.84
CA ASP A 20 16.93 6.47 19.02
C ASP A 20 15.57 7.16 18.80
N SER A 21 14.59 6.43 18.25
CA SER A 21 13.25 6.95 18.02
C SER A 21 12.31 6.58 19.15
N ALA A 22 11.38 7.48 19.43
CA ALA A 22 10.37 7.25 20.46
C ALA A 22 9.06 7.99 20.19
N MET A 23 7.98 7.42 20.70
CA MET A 23 6.69 8.07 20.81
C MET A 23 6.48 8.58 22.24
N PHE A 24 6.03 9.81 22.36
CA PHE A 24 5.71 10.44 23.63
C PHE A 24 4.21 10.62 23.74
N LEU A 25 3.63 10.16 24.84
CA LEU A 25 2.20 10.32 25.13
C LEU A 25 1.98 11.44 26.13
N TRP A 26 1.00 12.28 25.84
CA TRP A 26 0.65 13.44 26.65
C TRP A 26 -0.87 13.55 26.83
N ASP A 27 -1.30 13.84 28.05
CA ASP A 27 -2.70 13.87 28.44
C ASP A 27 -3.34 15.26 28.38
N ALA A 28 -2.71 16.25 27.81
CA ALA A 28 -3.16 17.64 27.74
C ALA A 28 -3.34 18.37 29.10
N ALA A 29 -3.51 17.67 30.20
CA ALA A 29 -3.64 18.24 31.53
C ALA A 29 -2.26 18.45 32.18
N SER A 30 -1.30 17.63 31.82
CA SER A 30 0.08 17.72 32.30
C SER A 30 0.94 18.63 31.42
N ARG A 31 1.89 19.34 32.02
CA ARG A 31 2.92 20.05 31.27
C ARG A 31 4.04 19.19 30.74
N ARG A 32 4.03 17.89 31.09
CA ARG A 32 5.03 16.89 30.67
C ARG A 32 4.34 15.70 30.06
N HIS A 33 5.04 15.02 29.16
CA HIS A 33 4.57 13.72 28.71
C HIS A 33 4.55 12.75 29.90
N TYR A 34 3.53 11.90 29.95
CA TYR A 34 3.41 10.91 31.02
C TYR A 34 4.05 9.56 30.66
N ARG A 35 4.28 9.32 29.39
CA ARG A 35 4.88 8.08 28.93
C ARG A 35 5.78 8.28 27.72
N HIS A 36 6.87 7.55 27.71
CA HIS A 36 7.83 7.42 26.64
C HIS A 36 7.81 5.98 26.16
N VAL A 37 7.53 5.76 24.87
CA VAL A 37 7.43 4.45 24.23
C VAL A 37 8.53 4.35 23.20
N PRO A 38 9.55 3.49 23.41
CA PRO A 38 10.64 3.34 22.44
C PRO A 38 10.12 2.76 21.12
N ILE A 39 10.66 3.24 20.00
CA ILE A 39 10.44 2.72 18.66
C ILE A 39 11.74 2.05 18.22
N ARG A 40 11.62 0.84 17.71
CA ARG A 40 12.78 0.01 17.37
C ARG A 40 13.52 0.53 16.13
N GLU A 41 12.77 1.09 15.19
CA GLU A 41 13.30 1.65 13.96
C GLU A 41 14.02 2.98 14.25
N PRO A 42 15.19 3.23 13.59
CA PRO A 42 16.00 4.42 13.89
C PRO A 42 15.31 5.74 13.55
N ILE A 43 14.39 5.74 12.59
CA ILE A 43 13.67 6.94 12.15
C ILE A 43 12.17 6.75 12.33
N ALA A 44 11.57 7.49 13.26
CA ALA A 44 10.12 7.65 13.34
C ALA A 44 9.76 9.01 12.72
N SER A 45 9.05 9.01 11.60
CA SER A 45 8.88 10.20 10.76
C SER A 45 7.46 10.72 10.70
N ALA A 46 6.46 9.86 10.86
CA ALA A 46 5.06 10.25 10.77
C ALA A 46 4.20 9.54 11.81
N ILE A 47 3.23 10.27 12.34
CA ILE A 47 2.26 9.76 13.31
C ILE A 47 0.87 10.31 12.98
N ILE A 48 -0.14 9.45 13.08
CA ILE A 48 -1.53 9.84 12.91
C ILE A 48 -2.42 9.14 13.94
N ASN A 49 -3.43 9.86 14.43
CA ASN A 49 -4.53 9.25 15.19
C ASN A 49 -5.73 9.10 14.26
N HIS A 50 -6.20 7.89 14.10
CA HIS A 50 -7.36 7.58 13.29
C HIS A 50 -8.24 6.55 14.02
N ASN A 51 -9.53 6.86 14.15
CA ASN A 51 -10.52 6.03 14.85
C ASN A 51 -10.08 5.60 16.28
N GLY A 52 -9.42 6.51 16.99
CA GLY A 52 -8.95 6.25 18.35
C GLY A 52 -7.66 5.45 18.45
N MET A 53 -7.11 4.99 17.34
CA MET A 53 -5.85 4.26 17.26
C MET A 53 -4.73 5.18 16.80
N ILE A 54 -3.52 4.95 17.33
CA ILE A 54 -2.32 5.68 16.94
C ILE A 54 -1.53 4.81 15.97
N TYR A 55 -1.17 5.39 14.84
CA TYR A 55 -0.34 4.76 13.82
C TYR A 55 0.94 5.55 13.63
N VAL A 56 2.03 4.84 13.42
CA VAL A 56 3.38 5.41 13.27
C VAL A 56 4.03 4.81 12.03
N ALA A 57 4.63 5.67 11.22
CA ALA A 57 5.54 5.25 10.16
C ALA A 57 6.99 5.41 10.66
N ALA A 58 7.73 4.32 10.68
CA ALA A 58 9.11 4.30 11.13
C ALA A 58 9.95 3.32 10.31
N GLY A 59 11.22 3.63 10.10
CA GLY A 59 12.09 2.80 9.26
C GLY A 59 13.52 3.28 9.19
N TRP A 60 14.12 3.12 8.02
CA TRP A 60 15.52 3.43 7.71
C TRP A 60 15.60 4.37 6.53
N ILE A 61 16.67 5.14 6.42
CA ILE A 61 16.95 5.90 5.21
C ILE A 61 17.25 4.90 4.09
N ASP A 62 16.46 4.97 3.01
CA ASP A 62 16.59 4.12 1.83
C ASP A 62 16.58 2.60 2.10
N GLY A 63 16.21 2.22 3.31
CA GLY A 63 16.17 0.82 3.78
C GLY A 63 14.77 0.27 4.03
N GLY A 64 13.76 1.00 3.59
CA GLY A 64 12.36 0.64 3.82
C GLY A 64 11.81 1.13 5.15
N PHE A 65 10.53 0.90 5.36
CA PHE A 65 9.84 1.30 6.58
C PHE A 65 8.66 0.42 6.93
N ASN A 66 8.20 0.57 8.17
CA ASN A 66 7.03 -0.10 8.71
C ASN A 66 5.90 0.92 8.93
N LEU A 67 4.67 0.53 8.61
CA LEU A 67 3.48 1.13 9.21
C LEU A 67 3.12 0.29 10.42
N MET A 68 3.05 0.94 11.58
CA MET A 68 2.80 0.28 12.85
C MET A 68 1.58 0.86 13.54
N ARG A 69 0.84 0.02 14.26
CA ARG A 69 -0.26 0.41 15.15
C ARG A 69 0.18 0.26 16.59
N TYR A 70 -0.05 1.27 17.41
CA TYR A 70 0.20 1.22 18.84
C TYR A 70 -0.92 0.44 19.55
N LEU A 71 -0.55 -0.60 20.27
CA LEU A 71 -1.46 -1.47 21.01
C LEU A 71 -1.57 -1.12 22.50
N GLY A 72 -0.80 -0.17 22.97
CA GLY A 72 -0.65 0.13 24.39
C GLY A 72 0.63 -0.45 24.99
N GLY A 73 0.92 -0.06 26.22
CA GLY A 73 2.19 -0.45 26.82
C GLY A 73 3.38 0.06 26.02
N ASP A 74 4.35 -0.79 25.77
CA ASP A 74 5.51 -0.53 24.90
C ASP A 74 5.41 -1.33 23.60
N THR A 75 4.19 -1.65 23.16
CA THR A 75 3.95 -2.60 22.08
C THR A 75 3.40 -1.92 20.84
N PHE A 76 4.03 -2.21 19.71
CA PHE A 76 3.56 -1.89 18.38
C PHE A 76 3.30 -3.16 17.59
N GLU A 77 2.25 -3.15 16.79
CA GLU A 77 1.98 -4.16 15.79
C GLU A 77 2.40 -3.62 14.43
N VAL A 78 3.20 -4.38 13.69
CA VAL A 78 3.56 -4.03 12.31
C VAL A 78 2.43 -4.46 11.40
N LEU A 79 1.73 -3.50 10.80
CA LEU A 79 0.63 -3.73 9.86
C LEU A 79 1.15 -3.96 8.44
N TRP A 80 2.20 -3.26 8.08
CA TRP A 80 2.80 -3.35 6.76
C TRP A 80 4.27 -2.99 6.79
N ARG A 81 5.05 -3.62 5.91
CA ARG A 81 6.49 -3.41 5.76
C ARG A 81 6.86 -3.28 4.30
N THR A 82 7.73 -2.32 4.00
CA THR A 82 8.47 -2.27 2.73
C THR A 82 9.97 -2.42 3.00
N THR A 83 10.68 -2.96 2.03
CA THR A 83 12.14 -3.10 2.06
C THR A 83 12.85 -1.99 1.30
N GLU A 84 12.10 -1.10 0.67
CA GLU A 84 12.62 -0.03 -0.17
C GLU A 84 12.00 1.32 0.22
N GLY A 85 12.70 2.39 -0.12
CA GLY A 85 12.27 3.75 0.16
C GLY A 85 12.50 4.18 1.60
N SER A 86 12.18 5.42 1.88
CA SER A 86 12.26 6.03 3.21
C SER A 86 10.88 6.21 3.82
N PRO A 87 10.77 6.24 5.14
CA PRO A 87 9.49 6.49 5.78
C PRO A 87 8.94 7.88 5.39
N PRO A 88 7.62 8.00 5.19
CA PRO A 88 6.99 9.24 4.72
C PRO A 88 7.21 10.37 5.74
N PRO A 89 7.40 11.63 5.30
CA PRO A 89 7.42 12.76 6.22
C PRO A 89 6.06 12.96 6.91
N GLN A 90 6.04 13.66 8.04
CA GLN A 90 4.81 13.87 8.83
C GLN A 90 3.64 14.46 8.02
N GLY A 91 3.94 15.31 7.04
CA GLY A 91 2.91 15.86 6.15
C GLY A 91 2.33 14.88 5.13
N ALA A 92 3.02 13.78 4.88
CA ALA A 92 2.67 12.81 3.84
C ALA A 92 1.95 11.56 4.39
N ILE A 93 1.31 11.67 5.53
CA ILE A 93 0.39 10.66 6.08
C ILE A 93 -0.98 11.28 6.35
N ASP A 94 -2.04 10.62 5.94
CA ASP A 94 -3.42 11.02 6.25
C ASP A 94 -4.33 9.79 6.29
N ALA A 95 -5.56 9.98 6.76
CA ALA A 95 -6.54 8.91 6.88
C ALA A 95 -7.91 9.33 6.39
N PHE A 96 -8.63 8.41 5.78
CA PHE A 96 -10.00 8.61 5.33
C PHE A 96 -10.79 7.30 5.41
N GLY A 97 -11.98 7.35 6.01
CA GLY A 97 -12.78 6.16 6.22
C GLY A 97 -12.04 5.14 7.09
N GLY A 98 -11.85 3.94 6.58
CA GLY A 98 -11.07 2.87 7.23
C GLY A 98 -9.62 2.77 6.74
N MET A 99 -9.11 3.72 5.95
CA MET A 99 -7.79 3.67 5.34
C MET A 99 -6.81 4.64 6.00
N ILE A 100 -5.56 4.23 6.08
CA ILE A 100 -4.40 5.08 6.34
C ILE A 100 -3.57 5.12 5.07
N ALA A 101 -3.33 6.31 4.56
CA ALA A 101 -2.55 6.53 3.35
C ALA A 101 -1.22 7.22 3.66
N MET A 102 -0.21 6.83 2.91
CA MET A 102 1.16 7.29 3.07
C MET A 102 1.74 7.66 1.71
N GLY A 103 2.39 8.81 1.66
CA GLY A 103 3.24 9.16 0.55
C GLY A 103 4.50 8.30 0.55
N VAL A 104 4.79 7.66 -0.57
CA VAL A 104 5.98 6.83 -0.71
C VAL A 104 6.92 7.43 -1.75
N TYR A 105 8.19 7.23 -1.49
CA TYR A 105 9.29 7.66 -2.32
C TYR A 105 10.16 6.45 -2.68
N GLY A 106 10.42 6.26 -3.95
CA GLY A 106 11.30 5.22 -4.40
C GLY A 106 12.70 5.77 -4.68
N THR A 107 13.72 5.07 -4.19
CA THR A 107 15.13 5.45 -4.36
C THR A 107 15.77 4.93 -5.64
N VAL A 108 15.09 3.98 -6.30
CA VAL A 108 15.60 3.31 -7.52
C VAL A 108 14.72 3.67 -8.71
N PRO A 109 15.30 4.01 -9.89
CA PRO A 109 14.53 4.22 -11.11
C PRO A 109 13.61 3.04 -11.41
N GLY A 110 12.31 3.32 -11.60
CA GLY A 110 11.27 2.31 -11.81
C GLY A 110 10.52 1.90 -10.56
N THR A 111 10.92 2.36 -9.38
CA THR A 111 10.11 2.21 -8.17
C THR A 111 8.95 3.18 -8.15
N PHE A 112 7.89 2.79 -7.47
CA PHE A 112 6.67 3.57 -7.39
C PHE A 112 6.85 4.79 -6.49
N ALA A 113 6.53 5.97 -7.01
CA ALA A 113 6.37 7.19 -6.24
C ALA A 113 4.90 7.62 -6.28
N GLY A 114 4.29 7.81 -5.12
CA GLY A 114 2.87 8.14 -5.03
C GLY A 114 2.31 7.87 -3.64
N VAL A 115 1.08 7.42 -3.58
CA VAL A 115 0.36 7.18 -2.34
C VAL A 115 -0.07 5.72 -2.24
N LEU A 116 0.39 5.06 -1.19
CA LEU A 116 -0.08 3.75 -0.78
C LEU A 116 -1.08 3.89 0.36
N ALA A 117 -2.13 3.07 0.34
CA ALA A 117 -3.11 3.00 1.42
C ALA A 117 -3.19 1.60 2.01
N HIS A 118 -3.28 1.53 3.33
CA HIS A 118 -3.54 0.32 4.11
C HIS A 118 -4.86 0.47 4.84
N GLY A 119 -5.70 -0.59 4.85
CA GLY A 119 -6.96 -0.62 5.57
C GLY A 119 -8.18 -0.85 4.67
N PHE A 120 -9.34 -0.37 5.10
CA PHE A 120 -10.63 -0.62 4.44
C PHE A 120 -11.06 0.56 3.57
N ARG A 121 -11.41 0.31 2.33
CA ARG A 121 -12.01 1.33 1.46
C ARG A 121 -13.51 1.49 1.69
N SER A 122 -14.19 0.41 2.04
CA SER A 122 -15.61 0.40 2.42
C SER A 122 -15.83 -0.65 3.52
N GLY A 123 -16.78 -0.41 4.42
CA GLY A 123 -16.92 -1.02 5.73
C GLY A 123 -16.89 -2.54 5.89
N ASP A 124 -16.78 -3.32 4.83
CA ASP A 124 -17.04 -4.75 4.90
C ASP A 124 -15.86 -5.67 4.55
N LEU A 125 -14.70 -5.12 4.14
CA LEU A 125 -13.58 -5.96 3.71
C LEU A 125 -12.26 -5.49 4.28
N PRO A 126 -11.63 -6.32 5.14
CA PRO A 126 -10.25 -6.09 5.56
C PRO A 126 -9.34 -6.20 4.34
N LEU A 127 -8.70 -5.11 3.98
CA LEU A 127 -7.59 -5.12 3.07
C LEU A 127 -6.32 -5.28 3.93
N ASP A 128 -5.86 -6.51 4.11
CA ASP A 128 -4.55 -6.77 4.69
C ASP A 128 -3.41 -6.39 3.73
N SER A 129 -3.76 -5.80 2.59
CA SER A 129 -2.82 -5.41 1.57
C SER A 129 -2.77 -3.92 1.37
N VAL A 130 -1.58 -3.43 1.10
CA VAL A 130 -1.37 -2.04 0.70
C VAL A 130 -1.77 -1.86 -0.76
N GLN A 131 -2.62 -0.89 -1.00
CA GLN A 131 -3.05 -0.51 -2.33
C GLN A 131 -2.35 0.77 -2.77
N ASN A 132 -1.95 0.80 -4.04
CA ASN A 132 -1.61 2.03 -4.71
C ASN A 132 -2.91 2.77 -5.06
N ILE A 133 -3.15 3.90 -4.42
CA ILE A 133 -4.36 4.70 -4.64
C ILE A 133 -4.14 5.95 -5.48
N ALA A 134 -2.90 6.38 -5.63
CA ALA A 134 -2.55 7.49 -6.48
C ALA A 134 -1.06 7.43 -6.88
N LYS A 135 -0.77 7.77 -8.15
CA LYS A 135 0.58 7.94 -8.68
C LYS A 135 0.82 9.41 -8.96
N ILE A 136 2.03 9.88 -8.77
CA ILE A 136 2.42 11.23 -9.14
C ILE A 136 2.46 11.34 -10.67
N SER A 137 1.85 12.40 -11.21
CA SER A 137 1.69 12.60 -12.66
C SER A 137 3.00 12.88 -13.38
N ASP A 138 3.92 13.56 -12.73
CA ASP A 138 5.19 13.99 -13.32
C ASP A 138 6.34 13.10 -12.81
N ALA A 139 6.41 11.91 -13.39
CA ALA A 139 7.56 11.04 -13.24
C ALA A 139 8.57 11.36 -14.35
N ASP A 140 9.14 12.56 -14.32
CA ASP A 140 10.18 12.94 -15.29
C ASP A 140 11.34 11.95 -15.27
N ALA A 141 11.74 11.55 -16.46
CA ALA A 141 12.74 10.52 -16.68
C ALA A 141 14.05 10.83 -15.93
N GLY A 142 14.25 10.15 -14.81
CA GLY A 142 15.51 10.15 -14.05
C GLY A 142 15.47 10.67 -12.63
N THR A 143 14.43 11.38 -12.20
CA THR A 143 14.26 11.80 -10.81
C THR A 143 12.93 11.33 -10.24
N LEU A 144 13.00 10.57 -9.15
CA LEU A 144 11.79 10.12 -8.46
C LEU A 144 11.26 11.24 -7.57
N PRO A 145 10.00 11.67 -7.76
CA PRO A 145 9.42 12.69 -6.92
C PRO A 145 9.20 12.18 -5.50
N THR A 146 9.40 13.08 -4.53
CA THR A 146 9.11 12.83 -3.12
C THR A 146 7.75 13.41 -2.79
N VAL A 147 6.87 12.60 -2.20
CA VAL A 147 5.61 13.09 -1.63
C VAL A 147 5.90 13.88 -0.37
N SER A 148 5.63 15.18 -0.42
CA SER A 148 5.89 16.11 0.70
C SER A 148 4.68 16.27 1.61
N CYS A 149 3.48 16.22 1.04
CA CYS A 149 2.23 16.29 1.79
C CYS A 149 1.14 15.46 1.12
N LEU A 150 0.20 15.00 1.95
CA LEU A 150 -0.96 14.24 1.54
C LEU A 150 -2.16 14.67 2.37
N LYS A 151 -3.27 14.96 1.72
CA LYS A 151 -4.55 15.22 2.38
C LYS A 151 -5.70 14.62 1.59
N PHE A 152 -6.62 13.98 2.29
CA PHE A 152 -7.88 13.58 1.70
C PHE A 152 -8.89 14.73 1.71
N LEU A 153 -9.56 14.92 0.58
CA LEU A 153 -10.75 15.75 0.54
C LEU A 153 -11.88 15.03 1.28
N GLN A 154 -12.25 15.54 2.45
CA GLN A 154 -13.16 14.85 3.39
C GLN A 154 -14.53 14.49 2.79
N ARG A 155 -14.96 15.23 1.76
CA ARG A 155 -16.27 14.99 1.13
C ARG A 155 -16.33 13.70 0.31
N ASN A 156 -15.23 13.31 -0.32
CA ASN A 156 -15.22 12.23 -1.33
C ASN A 156 -14.02 11.29 -1.24
N GLY A 157 -13.14 11.49 -0.26
CA GLY A 157 -11.98 10.64 -0.06
C GLY A 157 -10.94 10.70 -1.19
N ILE A 158 -10.94 11.78 -1.96
CA ILE A 158 -9.95 11.96 -3.04
C ILE A 158 -8.64 12.46 -2.42
N PRO A 159 -7.50 11.77 -2.62
CA PRO A 159 -6.21 12.26 -2.16
C PRO A 159 -5.74 13.45 -2.99
N VAL A 160 -5.23 14.46 -2.30
CA VAL A 160 -4.47 15.58 -2.86
C VAL A 160 -3.03 15.42 -2.40
N ILE A 161 -2.10 15.44 -3.34
CA ILE A 161 -0.70 15.07 -3.15
C ILE A 161 0.18 16.24 -3.53
N GLY A 162 0.93 16.77 -2.57
CA GLY A 162 2.02 17.70 -2.86
C GLY A 162 3.33 16.94 -2.99
N TRP A 163 4.05 17.21 -4.07
CA TRP A 163 5.29 16.52 -4.38
C TRP A 163 6.39 17.48 -4.82
N ARG A 164 7.63 17.02 -4.74
CA ARG A 164 8.80 17.72 -5.25
C ARG A 164 9.78 16.76 -5.90
N THR A 165 10.57 17.27 -6.84
CA THR A 165 11.78 16.62 -7.35
C THR A 165 13.01 17.41 -6.94
N ASP A 166 14.15 16.77 -6.80
CA ASP A 166 15.37 17.45 -6.35
C ASP A 166 16.24 17.94 -7.52
N SER A 167 16.12 17.33 -8.70
CA SER A 167 16.91 17.73 -9.87
C SER A 167 16.18 17.40 -11.19
N PRO A 168 15.70 18.40 -11.97
CA PRO A 168 15.57 19.79 -11.56
C PRO A 168 14.58 19.96 -10.40
N ALA A 169 14.71 21.02 -9.62
CA ALA A 169 13.81 21.31 -8.52
C ALA A 169 12.44 21.74 -9.04
N ASN A 170 11.52 20.79 -9.12
CA ASN A 170 10.14 21.02 -9.49
C ASN A 170 9.22 20.70 -8.32
N TYR A 171 8.08 21.37 -8.29
CA TYR A 171 7.05 21.17 -7.28
C TYR A 171 5.71 21.04 -7.97
N GLY A 172 4.86 20.17 -7.47
CA GLY A 172 3.53 20.00 -8.00
C GLY A 172 2.50 19.68 -6.92
N LEU A 173 1.26 19.89 -7.30
CA LEU A 173 0.09 19.51 -6.54
C LEU A 173 -0.81 18.69 -7.42
N ASP A 174 -0.92 17.41 -7.13
CA ASP A 174 -1.78 16.49 -7.85
C ASP A 174 -3.03 16.21 -7.03
N LYS A 175 -4.12 16.05 -7.73
CA LYS A 175 -5.38 15.54 -7.20
C LYS A 175 -5.69 14.27 -7.95
N ALA A 176 -5.97 13.17 -7.24
CA ALA A 176 -6.48 11.98 -7.89
C ALA A 176 -7.77 12.33 -8.63
N GLY A 177 -7.76 12.13 -9.91
CA GLY A 177 -8.83 12.54 -10.81
C GLY A 177 -9.08 11.47 -11.88
N SER A 178 -9.83 11.82 -12.91
CA SER A 178 -10.19 10.96 -14.05
C SER A 178 -9.02 10.75 -15.04
N GLY A 179 -7.86 10.37 -14.54
CA GLY A 179 -6.72 10.02 -15.37
C GLY A 179 -6.60 8.52 -15.61
N SER A 180 -5.48 8.10 -16.16
CA SER A 180 -5.13 6.68 -16.25
C SER A 180 -5.09 6.05 -14.86
N TYR A 181 -5.88 5.01 -14.64
CA TYR A 181 -5.93 4.29 -13.38
C TYR A 181 -4.98 3.09 -13.46
N GLN A 182 -3.94 3.11 -12.65
CA GLN A 182 -3.16 1.91 -12.39
C GLN A 182 -3.37 1.50 -10.94
N ALA A 183 -3.88 0.31 -10.73
CA ALA A 183 -3.99 -0.27 -9.40
C ALA A 183 -3.36 -1.65 -9.39
N VAL A 184 -2.57 -1.92 -8.37
CA VAL A 184 -2.03 -3.26 -8.11
C VAL A 184 -2.60 -3.73 -6.79
N PHE A 185 -3.30 -4.83 -6.84
CA PHE A 185 -3.84 -5.50 -5.66
C PHE A 185 -3.11 -6.83 -5.45
N ARG A 186 -2.60 -7.06 -4.25
CA ARG A 186 -2.11 -8.36 -3.80
C ARG A 186 -3.09 -8.92 -2.79
N GLY A 187 -3.57 -10.12 -3.05
CA GLY A 187 -4.38 -10.84 -2.10
C GLY A 187 -3.58 -11.45 -0.96
N PRO A 188 -4.25 -11.87 0.11
CA PRO A 188 -3.61 -12.60 1.19
C PRO A 188 -3.00 -13.91 0.69
N THR A 189 -2.04 -14.43 1.46
CA THR A 189 -1.47 -15.75 1.20
C THR A 189 -2.41 -16.82 1.74
N PHE A 190 -2.83 -17.71 0.88
CA PHE A 190 -3.64 -18.88 1.24
C PHE A 190 -2.75 -20.09 1.41
N SER A 191 -2.95 -20.83 2.50
CA SER A 191 -2.19 -22.04 2.81
C SER A 191 -3.14 -23.23 2.96
N PRO A 192 -3.40 -23.99 1.89
CA PRO A 192 -4.28 -25.15 1.96
C PRO A 192 -3.75 -26.28 2.85
N GLY A 193 -2.47 -26.23 3.26
CA GLY A 193 -1.83 -27.22 4.12
C GLY A 193 -1.50 -28.56 3.45
N LYS A 194 -1.80 -28.68 2.16
CA LYS A 194 -1.55 -29.86 1.33
C LYS A 194 -1.18 -29.43 -0.08
N LYS A 195 -0.69 -30.36 -0.90
CA LYS A 195 -0.51 -30.11 -2.34
C LYS A 195 -1.83 -29.73 -2.97
N PHE A 196 -1.79 -28.76 -3.88
CA PHE A 196 -2.99 -28.23 -4.53
C PHE A 196 -2.73 -27.87 -5.98
N SER A 197 -3.80 -27.75 -6.75
CA SER A 197 -3.81 -27.11 -8.07
C SER A 197 -4.93 -26.09 -8.15
N VAL A 198 -4.62 -24.84 -8.53
CA VAL A 198 -5.65 -23.84 -8.82
C VAL A 198 -6.26 -24.17 -10.19
N ARG A 199 -7.57 -24.40 -10.23
CA ARG A 199 -8.32 -24.80 -11.42
C ARG A 199 -9.11 -23.67 -12.06
N ARG A 200 -9.57 -22.75 -11.24
CA ARG A 200 -10.44 -21.67 -11.70
C ARG A 200 -10.23 -20.44 -10.83
N VAL A 201 -10.30 -19.28 -11.45
CA VAL A 201 -10.30 -17.98 -10.77
C VAL A 201 -11.48 -17.17 -11.28
N GLN A 202 -12.28 -16.63 -10.37
CA GLN A 202 -13.40 -15.76 -10.68
C GLN A 202 -13.18 -14.39 -10.02
N ILE A 203 -13.20 -13.34 -10.82
CA ILE A 203 -12.98 -11.96 -10.38
C ILE A 203 -14.21 -11.12 -10.76
N PRO A 204 -15.07 -10.79 -9.80
CA PRO A 204 -16.20 -9.91 -10.04
C PRO A 204 -15.75 -8.46 -10.24
N LEU A 205 -16.41 -7.75 -11.16
CA LEU A 205 -16.13 -6.37 -11.49
C LEU A 205 -17.33 -5.48 -11.18
N SER A 206 -17.08 -4.25 -10.79
CA SER A 206 -18.14 -3.25 -10.54
C SER A 206 -18.85 -2.83 -11.83
N THR A 207 -18.10 -2.80 -12.92
CA THR A 207 -18.56 -2.42 -14.25
C THR A 207 -17.99 -3.36 -15.29
N ALA A 208 -18.54 -3.37 -16.49
CA ALA A 208 -17.98 -4.11 -17.62
C ALA A 208 -16.61 -3.54 -18.04
N VAL A 209 -15.78 -4.40 -18.64
CA VAL A 209 -14.47 -4.01 -19.18
C VAL A 209 -14.69 -3.19 -20.45
N VAL A 210 -14.40 -1.90 -20.38
CA VAL A 210 -14.54 -0.99 -21.50
C VAL A 210 -13.22 -0.77 -22.25
N SER A 211 -13.31 -0.15 -23.43
CA SER A 211 -12.10 0.21 -24.20
C SER A 211 -11.11 1.04 -23.37
N GLY A 212 -9.83 0.74 -23.50
CA GLY A 212 -8.76 1.40 -22.76
C GLY A 212 -8.54 0.85 -21.35
N VAL A 213 -9.24 -0.22 -20.94
CA VAL A 213 -8.99 -0.93 -19.68
C VAL A 213 -8.33 -2.27 -19.94
N SER A 214 -7.32 -2.61 -19.18
CA SER A 214 -6.74 -3.94 -19.13
C SER A 214 -6.60 -4.45 -17.70
N ILE A 215 -6.87 -5.73 -17.52
CA ILE A 215 -6.74 -6.42 -16.24
C ILE A 215 -5.75 -7.55 -16.43
N ARG A 216 -4.66 -7.50 -15.69
CA ARG A 216 -3.65 -8.55 -15.66
C ARG A 216 -3.68 -9.22 -14.30
N SER A 217 -3.71 -10.52 -14.26
CA SER A 217 -3.68 -11.28 -13.02
C SER A 217 -2.58 -12.32 -13.04
N SER A 218 -2.05 -12.61 -11.86
CA SER A 218 -0.95 -13.55 -11.66
C SER A 218 -1.13 -14.32 -10.36
N ILE A 219 -0.72 -15.58 -10.37
CA ILE A 219 -0.71 -16.45 -9.18
C ILE A 219 0.75 -16.77 -8.86
N TYR A 220 1.13 -16.59 -7.61
CA TYR A 220 2.43 -16.98 -7.09
C TYR A 220 2.22 -18.17 -6.15
N VAL A 221 2.98 -19.21 -6.32
CA VAL A 221 2.92 -20.44 -5.50
C VAL A 221 4.20 -20.61 -4.70
N ASP A 222 4.09 -21.18 -3.52
CA ASP A 222 5.20 -21.60 -2.67
C ASP A 222 6.26 -20.51 -2.40
N ASN A 223 5.82 -19.23 -2.33
CA ASN A 223 6.68 -18.05 -2.17
C ASN A 223 7.69 -17.83 -3.32
N GLU A 224 7.44 -18.41 -4.49
CA GLU A 224 8.27 -18.17 -5.65
C GLU A 224 8.22 -16.71 -6.09
N SER A 225 9.32 -16.22 -6.62
CA SER A 225 9.40 -14.89 -7.24
C SER A 225 8.78 -14.84 -8.63
N THR A 226 8.65 -16.00 -9.28
CA THR A 226 8.08 -16.13 -10.62
C THR A 226 6.58 -16.37 -10.54
N ALA A 227 5.83 -15.50 -11.19
CA ALA A 227 4.40 -15.58 -11.25
C ALA A 227 3.92 -16.50 -12.39
N PHE A 228 2.86 -17.24 -12.14
CA PHE A 228 2.05 -17.80 -13.22
C PHE A 228 1.12 -16.71 -13.73
N ALA A 229 1.41 -16.17 -14.91
CA ALA A 229 0.58 -15.14 -15.53
C ALA A 229 -0.71 -15.76 -16.09
N LEU A 230 -1.85 -15.20 -15.70
CA LEU A 230 -3.14 -15.53 -16.29
C LEU A 230 -3.36 -14.72 -17.57
N PRO A 231 -4.28 -15.12 -18.45
CA PRO A 231 -4.62 -14.35 -19.64
C PRO A 231 -4.96 -12.91 -19.29
N SER A 232 -4.40 -11.95 -20.01
CA SER A 232 -4.75 -10.54 -19.89
C SER A 232 -6.16 -10.31 -20.42
N ILE A 233 -6.97 -9.62 -19.66
CA ILE A 233 -8.37 -9.31 -19.99
C ILE A 233 -8.46 -7.85 -20.44
N ASN A 234 -9.06 -7.62 -21.59
CA ASN A 234 -9.36 -6.30 -22.13
C ASN A 234 -10.66 -6.33 -22.94
N SER A 235 -11.11 -5.19 -23.41
CA SER A 235 -12.37 -5.07 -24.18
C SER A 235 -12.40 -5.82 -25.52
N THR A 236 -11.25 -6.33 -25.97
CA THR A 236 -11.15 -7.09 -27.22
C THR A 236 -11.39 -8.59 -27.01
N ASN A 237 -10.98 -9.11 -25.87
CA ASN A 237 -11.06 -10.55 -25.54
C ASN A 237 -12.03 -10.88 -24.41
N PHE A 238 -12.83 -9.91 -23.98
CA PHE A 238 -13.81 -10.05 -22.92
C PHE A 238 -15.13 -9.40 -23.34
N ASP A 239 -16.24 -10.08 -23.13
CA ASP A 239 -17.55 -9.54 -23.46
C ASP A 239 -17.89 -8.33 -22.59
N ALA A 240 -18.18 -7.18 -23.23
CA ALA A 240 -18.48 -5.95 -22.56
C ALA A 240 -19.76 -5.99 -21.70
N SER A 241 -20.60 -7.00 -21.85
CA SER A 241 -21.79 -7.23 -21.04
C SER A 241 -21.49 -7.95 -19.72
N GLU A 242 -20.36 -8.67 -19.65
CA GLU A 242 -20.00 -9.47 -18.49
C GLU A 242 -19.33 -8.61 -17.40
N ARG A 243 -19.67 -8.92 -16.17
CA ARG A 243 -19.06 -8.32 -14.96
C ARG A 243 -18.32 -9.35 -14.10
N MET A 244 -18.04 -10.50 -14.65
CA MET A 244 -17.35 -11.60 -14.00
C MET A 244 -16.27 -12.15 -14.91
N ILE A 245 -15.02 -11.93 -14.56
CA ILE A 245 -13.92 -12.62 -15.20
C ILE A 245 -13.91 -14.06 -14.67
N ASP A 246 -14.02 -15.01 -15.55
CA ASP A 246 -14.03 -16.46 -15.22
C ASP A 246 -12.94 -17.17 -16.02
N ILE A 247 -11.82 -17.42 -15.37
CA ILE A 247 -10.67 -18.10 -15.96
C ILE A 247 -10.71 -19.56 -15.51
N GLN A 248 -10.96 -20.47 -16.43
CA GLN A 248 -11.13 -21.89 -16.18
C GLN A 248 -9.97 -22.71 -16.77
N ASN A 249 -9.95 -24.01 -16.44
CA ASN A 249 -8.97 -24.98 -16.95
C ASN A 249 -7.52 -24.63 -16.61
N LEU A 250 -7.30 -23.98 -15.48
CA LEU A 250 -5.97 -23.74 -14.96
C LEU A 250 -5.36 -25.04 -14.39
N ASP A 251 -4.04 -25.11 -14.35
CA ASP A 251 -3.29 -26.17 -13.67
C ASP A 251 -2.06 -25.59 -12.96
N VAL A 252 -2.31 -24.65 -12.06
CA VAL A 252 -1.25 -23.99 -11.28
C VAL A 252 -1.03 -24.76 -9.99
N LYS A 253 0.04 -25.53 -9.96
CA LYS A 253 0.37 -26.46 -8.86
C LYS A 253 1.24 -25.79 -7.80
N GLY A 254 0.93 -26.05 -6.54
CA GLY A 254 1.70 -25.62 -5.38
C GLY A 254 1.73 -26.69 -4.30
N TYR A 255 2.67 -26.56 -3.36
CA TYR A 255 2.91 -27.53 -2.29
C TYR A 255 2.49 -27.04 -0.92
N SER A 256 2.50 -25.71 -0.69
CA SER A 256 2.24 -25.14 0.63
C SER A 256 1.30 -23.96 0.62
N ASN A 257 1.51 -22.99 -0.25
CA ASN A 257 0.75 -21.75 -0.25
C ASN A 257 0.69 -21.12 -1.63
N PHE A 258 -0.26 -20.19 -1.80
CA PHE A 258 -0.30 -19.29 -2.94
C PHE A 258 -0.81 -17.92 -2.53
N HIS A 259 -0.43 -16.91 -3.28
CA HIS A 259 -1.05 -15.60 -3.27
C HIS A 259 -1.29 -15.15 -4.71
N TRP A 260 -2.11 -14.16 -4.87
CA TRP A 260 -2.47 -13.64 -6.18
C TRP A 260 -2.25 -12.14 -6.27
N ARG A 261 -2.02 -11.67 -7.46
CA ARG A 261 -1.85 -10.26 -7.78
C ARG A 261 -2.73 -9.93 -8.97
N VAL A 262 -3.45 -8.82 -8.88
CA VAL A 262 -4.21 -8.25 -9.99
C VAL A 262 -3.72 -6.84 -10.24
N GLU A 263 -3.47 -6.52 -11.48
CA GLU A 263 -3.12 -5.20 -11.97
C GLU A 263 -4.28 -4.70 -12.84
N LEU A 264 -4.82 -3.56 -12.45
CA LEU A 264 -5.79 -2.81 -13.24
C LEU A 264 -5.05 -1.67 -13.91
N ASP A 265 -5.22 -1.52 -15.21
CA ASP A 265 -4.64 -0.44 -16.00
C ASP A 265 -5.71 0.09 -16.95
N GLY A 266 -5.92 1.41 -16.98
CA GLY A 266 -6.97 1.95 -17.84
C GLY A 266 -7.24 3.42 -17.71
N THR A 267 -8.07 3.90 -18.62
CA THR A 267 -8.53 5.30 -18.68
C THR A 267 -9.89 5.51 -18.00
N THR A 268 -10.53 4.43 -17.57
CA THR A 268 -11.86 4.45 -16.94
C THR A 268 -11.81 3.73 -15.60
N GLU A 269 -12.59 4.21 -14.65
CA GLU A 269 -12.69 3.59 -13.35
C GLU A 269 -13.33 2.20 -13.47
N ILE A 270 -12.57 1.19 -13.03
CA ILE A 270 -13.06 -0.16 -12.85
C ILE A 270 -12.62 -0.64 -11.46
N ALA A 271 -13.50 -1.32 -10.75
CA ALA A 271 -13.19 -1.86 -9.45
C ALA A 271 -13.48 -3.35 -9.41
N ILE A 272 -12.62 -4.09 -8.72
CA ILE A 272 -12.87 -5.47 -8.35
C ILE A 272 -13.87 -5.45 -7.19
N VAL A 273 -14.92 -6.24 -7.31
CA VAL A 273 -15.95 -6.41 -6.27
C VAL A 273 -15.73 -7.76 -5.60
N PRO A 274 -15.36 -7.79 -4.33
CA PRO A 274 -15.18 -9.08 -3.63
C PRO A 274 -16.50 -9.86 -3.50
N PRO A 275 -16.41 -11.18 -3.33
CA PRO A 275 -15.18 -11.98 -3.17
C PRO A 275 -14.56 -12.40 -4.51
N ILE A 276 -13.23 -12.46 -4.56
CA ILE A 276 -12.53 -13.22 -5.59
C ILE A 276 -12.54 -14.68 -5.17
N THR A 277 -12.92 -15.56 -6.08
CA THR A 277 -13.09 -16.99 -5.79
C THR A 277 -12.04 -17.81 -6.50
N PHE A 278 -11.41 -18.73 -5.78
CA PHE A 278 -10.49 -19.73 -6.32
C PHE A 278 -11.08 -21.12 -6.13
N THR A 279 -11.08 -21.91 -7.17
CA THR A 279 -11.40 -23.34 -7.08
C THR A 279 -10.09 -24.13 -7.09
N LEU A 280 -9.90 -24.96 -6.07
CA LEU A 280 -8.69 -25.74 -5.87
C LEU A 280 -9.01 -27.23 -5.89
N ASP A 281 -8.14 -28.00 -6.57
CA ASP A 281 -8.01 -29.43 -6.30
C ASP A 281 -6.93 -29.60 -5.21
N VAL A 282 -7.25 -30.26 -4.14
CA VAL A 282 -6.32 -30.56 -3.04
C VAL A 282 -6.00 -32.04 -3.09
N TYR A 283 -4.72 -32.37 -3.07
CA TYR A 283 -4.23 -33.74 -3.15
C TYR A 283 -3.73 -34.21 -1.78
N GLU A 284 -3.88 -35.50 -1.52
CA GLU A 284 -3.35 -36.17 -0.32
C GLU A 284 -1.83 -36.28 -0.33
#